data_747d7807c2643ad9f1679c73ec811035
#
_entry.id   747d7807c2643ad9f1679c73ec811035
#
_cell.length_a   1.000
_cell.length_b   1.000
_cell.length_c   1.000
_cell.angle_alpha   90.00
_cell.angle_beta   90.00
_cell.angle_gamma   90.00
#
_symmetry.space_group_name_H-M   'P 1'
#
loop_
_entity.id
_entity.type
_entity.pdbx_description
1 polymer ?
#
loop_
_entity_poly.entity_id
_entity_poly.type
_entity_poly.pdbx_seq_one_letter_code
_entity_poly.pdbx_strand_id
1 'polypeptide(L)'
;MDDTIGTPRTDPALLAALRRDLTGSGFTVDGVEGLLGPVASAALHREEALPALRATAGSPDPRATLTRLFVLGVDVPRAQAERALGSLTVDGARRLGLVDAAGAGPDDAVRAFVDLRPYEAADGLGAGGLDGGTPSVVDWWIASDLGELATGAALRTDHVLGVGGASTTLAQVTVRGPRGRVLDLGTGCGIQGLHASRHAEHVVGTDISRRALAFARFNASLAGLGEDRFELREGSMLEPVMGPGEPLFDLVVSNPPFVITPRAPGGAAGDGAVPVYEYRDGGRTGDAIVRELVTGVGRVLAPGGVAQLLGNWEVRRGEDWSERVGQWIEESGLDGWVVQRELQDPAQYAETWIRDGGTTPDRDRAAWDERYAAWLDDFASRDVEAIGFGIVTLRRPEHGAPTLRRLEEVTGTVRQPLGPWIESSLAAHDWLTARDDEALARERLVVAGDVTEERYLTPGADDPSIVLLRQGGGLGRTVRTGTALAGLVGACDGELSLGQIVAALGSLLEAPAADVAADVLPGVRGLVQDGLLVPA
;
A
#
# COMPACT_ATOMS: atom_id res chain seq x y z
N MET A 1 -0.51 9.04 -33.39
CA MET A 1 -1.30 9.90 -32.49
C MET A 1 -0.28 10.60 -31.60
N ASP A 2 -0.37 11.91 -31.42
CA ASP A 2 0.69 12.67 -30.76
C ASP A 2 0.77 12.21 -29.28
N ASP A 3 1.81 11.51 -28.86
CA ASP A 3 2.02 10.94 -27.51
C ASP A 3 2.06 11.98 -26.37
N THR A 4 1.92 13.26 -26.74
CA THR A 4 1.99 14.40 -25.80
C THR A 4 0.62 14.90 -25.32
N ILE A 5 -0.50 14.42 -25.90
CA ILE A 5 -1.83 14.87 -25.49
C ILE A 5 -2.18 14.26 -24.13
N GLY A 6 -2.53 15.13 -23.17
CA GLY A 6 -2.90 14.72 -21.81
C GLY A 6 -1.71 14.31 -20.93
N THR A 7 -0.47 14.61 -21.32
CA THR A 7 0.71 14.45 -20.46
C THR A 7 0.98 15.77 -19.75
N PRO A 8 0.96 15.82 -18.40
CA PRO A 8 1.17 17.06 -17.66
C PRO A 8 2.62 17.52 -17.78
N ARG A 9 2.81 18.85 -17.78
CA ARG A 9 4.11 19.53 -17.89
C ARG A 9 4.42 20.32 -16.62
N THR A 10 5.68 20.52 -16.33
CA THR A 10 6.13 21.30 -15.19
C THR A 10 6.62 22.69 -15.65
N ASP A 11 6.09 23.72 -14.99
CA ASP A 11 6.55 25.11 -15.05
C ASP A 11 6.41 25.67 -13.64
N PRO A 12 7.50 26.03 -12.95
CA PRO A 12 7.45 26.42 -11.54
C PRO A 12 6.49 27.58 -11.23
N ALA A 13 6.38 28.56 -12.14
CA ALA A 13 5.50 29.70 -11.94
C ALA A 13 4.02 29.31 -12.08
N LEU A 14 3.70 28.48 -13.08
CA LEU A 14 2.33 27.98 -13.29
C LEU A 14 1.91 26.99 -12.20
N LEU A 15 2.81 26.12 -11.74
CA LEU A 15 2.54 25.23 -10.61
C LEU A 15 2.28 25.99 -9.30
N ALA A 16 3.04 27.07 -9.05
CA ALA A 16 2.79 27.95 -7.92
C ALA A 16 1.44 28.66 -8.04
N ALA A 17 1.02 29.04 -9.26
CA ALA A 17 -0.29 29.63 -9.52
C ALA A 17 -1.41 28.59 -9.29
N LEU A 18 -1.25 27.37 -9.84
CA LEU A 18 -2.19 26.27 -9.61
C LEU A 18 -2.37 25.98 -8.12
N ARG A 19 -1.29 25.84 -7.38
CA ARG A 19 -1.33 25.59 -5.94
C ARG A 19 -2.09 26.68 -5.18
N ARG A 20 -1.88 27.97 -5.55
CA ARG A 20 -2.65 29.08 -4.95
C ARG A 20 -4.15 28.97 -5.22
N ASP A 21 -4.55 28.60 -6.42
CA ASP A 21 -5.96 28.46 -6.77
C ASP A 21 -6.62 27.29 -6.08
N LEU A 22 -5.95 26.12 -6.03
CA LEU A 22 -6.44 24.93 -5.35
C LEU A 22 -6.58 25.15 -3.82
N THR A 23 -5.55 25.75 -3.21
CA THR A 23 -5.58 26.13 -1.78
C THR A 23 -6.64 27.19 -1.52
N GLY A 24 -6.67 28.27 -2.33
CA GLY A 24 -7.58 29.40 -2.15
C GLY A 24 -9.05 29.04 -2.34
N SER A 25 -9.34 28.04 -3.19
CA SER A 25 -10.70 27.52 -3.34
C SER A 25 -11.09 26.52 -2.24
N GLY A 26 -10.16 26.02 -1.41
CA GLY A 26 -10.38 24.93 -0.47
C GLY A 26 -10.66 23.60 -1.18
N PHE A 27 -10.01 23.36 -2.32
CA PHE A 27 -10.11 22.08 -3.06
C PHE A 27 -9.25 21.03 -2.36
N THR A 28 -9.71 20.62 -1.17
CA THR A 28 -9.14 19.57 -0.30
C THR A 28 -10.10 18.39 -0.22
N VAL A 29 -9.69 17.29 0.39
CA VAL A 29 -10.57 16.12 0.62
C VAL A 29 -11.82 16.57 1.38
N ASP A 30 -11.65 17.18 2.55
CA ASP A 30 -12.76 17.69 3.37
C ASP A 30 -13.61 18.73 2.62
N GLY A 31 -12.96 19.61 1.83
CA GLY A 31 -13.63 20.65 1.06
C GLY A 31 -14.55 20.08 -0.01
N VAL A 32 -14.10 19.03 -0.71
CA VAL A 32 -14.91 18.33 -1.73
C VAL A 32 -15.99 17.48 -1.09
N GLU A 33 -15.68 16.74 -0.04
CA GLU A 33 -16.68 15.95 0.70
C GLU A 33 -17.78 16.82 1.32
N GLY A 34 -17.38 17.95 1.89
CA GLY A 34 -18.33 18.94 2.43
C GLY A 34 -19.24 19.56 1.36
N LEU A 35 -18.72 19.78 0.15
CA LEU A 35 -19.48 20.25 -1.02
C LEU A 35 -20.48 19.20 -1.51
N LEU A 36 -20.04 17.95 -1.65
CA LEU A 36 -20.82 16.86 -2.21
C LEU A 36 -21.86 16.31 -1.22
N GLY A 37 -21.52 16.35 0.07
CA GLY A 37 -22.28 15.69 1.13
C GLY A 37 -22.12 14.16 1.12
N PRO A 38 -22.57 13.48 2.19
CA PRO A 38 -22.21 12.07 2.42
C PRO A 38 -22.74 11.11 1.34
N VAL A 39 -23.90 11.39 0.75
CA VAL A 39 -24.49 10.51 -0.28
C VAL A 39 -23.69 10.56 -1.57
N ALA A 40 -23.35 11.78 -2.05
CA ALA A 40 -22.62 11.92 -3.31
C ALA A 40 -21.14 11.52 -3.15
N SER A 41 -20.51 11.79 -2.01
CA SER A 41 -19.16 11.32 -1.71
C SER A 41 -19.10 9.78 -1.69
N ALA A 42 -20.00 9.12 -0.96
CA ALA A 42 -20.06 7.65 -0.93
C ALA A 42 -20.38 7.03 -2.31
N ALA A 43 -21.19 7.70 -3.15
CA ALA A 43 -21.45 7.26 -4.51
C ALA A 43 -20.20 7.37 -5.39
N LEU A 44 -19.45 8.48 -5.27
CA LEU A 44 -18.23 8.71 -6.04
C LEU A 44 -17.13 7.69 -5.70
N HIS A 45 -17.04 7.24 -4.45
CA HIS A 45 -16.16 6.13 -4.04
C HIS A 45 -16.52 4.78 -4.66
N ARG A 46 -17.73 4.64 -5.19
CA ARG A 46 -18.20 3.46 -5.96
C ARG A 46 -18.25 3.73 -7.45
N GLU A 47 -17.58 4.78 -7.92
CA GLU A 47 -17.51 5.19 -9.33
C GLU A 47 -18.87 5.61 -9.92
N GLU A 48 -19.78 6.12 -9.08
CA GLU A 48 -21.09 6.63 -9.49
C GLU A 48 -21.12 8.16 -9.52
N ALA A 49 -21.04 8.74 -10.71
CA ALA A 49 -20.93 10.18 -10.93
C ALA A 49 -22.22 10.97 -10.69
N LEU A 50 -23.40 10.39 -10.96
CA LEU A 50 -24.66 11.12 -11.02
C LEU A 50 -25.01 11.92 -9.76
N PRO A 51 -24.84 11.41 -8.52
CA PRO A 51 -25.08 12.20 -7.32
C PRO A 51 -24.16 13.42 -7.22
N ALA A 52 -22.86 13.29 -7.55
CA ALA A 52 -21.89 14.38 -7.53
C ALA A 52 -22.18 15.42 -8.63
N LEU A 53 -22.60 15.00 -9.82
CA LEU A 53 -23.08 15.88 -10.90
C LEU A 53 -24.27 16.72 -10.44
N ARG A 54 -25.20 16.13 -9.70
CA ARG A 54 -26.37 16.85 -9.15
C ARG A 54 -25.97 17.82 -8.03
N ALA A 55 -25.09 17.41 -7.13
CA ALA A 55 -24.63 18.25 -6.02
C ALA A 55 -23.85 19.49 -6.50
N THR A 56 -23.14 19.38 -7.63
CA THR A 56 -22.36 20.47 -8.20
C THR A 56 -23.09 21.28 -9.28
N ALA A 57 -24.31 20.87 -9.68
CA ALA A 57 -25.05 21.53 -10.76
C ALA A 57 -25.42 22.97 -10.42
N GLY A 58 -25.04 23.92 -11.30
CA GLY A 58 -25.36 25.33 -11.15
C GLY A 58 -24.69 26.04 -9.97
N SER A 59 -23.81 25.36 -9.23
CA SER A 59 -23.08 25.96 -8.10
C SER A 59 -22.07 27.01 -8.59
N PRO A 60 -22.04 28.22 -7.99
CA PRO A 60 -21.01 29.22 -8.28
C PRO A 60 -19.69 28.95 -7.55
N ASP A 61 -19.63 27.95 -6.66
CA ASP A 61 -18.46 27.60 -5.87
C ASP A 61 -17.31 27.12 -6.79
N PRO A 62 -16.10 27.70 -6.68
CA PRO A 62 -14.93 27.26 -7.45
C PRO A 62 -14.64 25.76 -7.28
N ARG A 63 -14.87 25.17 -6.08
CA ARG A 63 -14.70 23.74 -5.82
C ARG A 63 -15.62 22.89 -6.69
N ALA A 64 -16.87 23.34 -6.88
CA ALA A 64 -17.81 22.64 -7.76
C ALA A 64 -17.32 22.63 -9.21
N THR A 65 -16.77 23.75 -9.70
CA THR A 65 -16.17 23.84 -11.03
C THR A 65 -14.96 22.91 -11.17
N LEU A 66 -14.04 22.92 -10.20
CA LEU A 66 -12.85 22.04 -10.19
C LEU A 66 -13.23 20.56 -10.12
N THR A 67 -14.21 20.21 -9.27
CA THR A 67 -14.73 18.83 -9.16
C THR A 67 -15.35 18.37 -10.47
N ARG A 68 -16.19 19.22 -11.09
CA ARG A 68 -16.80 18.89 -12.40
C ARG A 68 -15.75 18.70 -13.48
N LEU A 69 -14.78 19.61 -13.56
CA LEU A 69 -13.75 19.60 -14.60
C LEU A 69 -12.79 18.43 -14.42
N PHE A 70 -12.16 18.31 -13.25
CA PHE A 70 -11.01 17.41 -13.05
C PHE A 70 -11.41 16.02 -12.51
N VAL A 71 -12.48 15.93 -11.68
CA VAL A 71 -12.85 14.65 -11.06
C VAL A 71 -13.95 13.94 -11.86
N LEU A 72 -14.92 14.70 -12.37
CA LEU A 72 -16.06 14.15 -13.11
C LEU A 72 -15.88 14.20 -14.64
N GLY A 73 -14.80 14.82 -15.13
CA GLY A 73 -14.48 14.92 -16.55
C GLY A 73 -15.52 15.70 -17.39
N VAL A 74 -16.27 16.59 -16.74
CA VAL A 74 -17.35 17.37 -17.41
C VAL A 74 -16.81 18.66 -17.99
N ASP A 75 -17.15 18.95 -19.22
CA ASP A 75 -16.87 20.22 -19.86
C ASP A 75 -17.52 21.38 -19.07
N VAL A 76 -16.78 22.44 -18.80
CA VAL A 76 -17.27 23.61 -18.10
C VAL A 76 -17.08 24.87 -18.96
N PRO A 77 -17.95 25.91 -18.85
CA PRO A 77 -17.74 27.17 -19.54
C PRO A 77 -16.43 27.84 -19.14
N ARG A 78 -15.69 28.43 -20.09
CA ARG A 78 -14.42 29.11 -19.85
C ARG A 78 -14.53 30.15 -18.72
N ALA A 79 -15.60 30.92 -18.68
CA ALA A 79 -15.81 31.90 -17.61
C ALA A 79 -15.90 31.27 -16.21
N GLN A 80 -16.37 30.03 -16.09
CA GLN A 80 -16.36 29.31 -14.81
C GLN A 80 -14.96 28.81 -14.47
N ALA A 81 -14.27 28.20 -15.45
CA ALA A 81 -12.89 27.75 -15.29
C ALA A 81 -11.95 28.90 -14.92
N GLU A 82 -12.05 30.08 -15.56
CA GLU A 82 -11.24 31.29 -15.25
C GLU A 82 -11.50 31.80 -13.82
N ARG A 83 -12.72 31.69 -13.30
CA ARG A 83 -12.99 32.05 -11.89
C ARG A 83 -12.36 31.06 -10.91
N ALA A 84 -12.37 29.77 -11.24
CA ALA A 84 -11.80 28.73 -10.38
C ALA A 84 -10.27 28.68 -10.44
N LEU A 85 -9.70 29.05 -11.57
CA LEU A 85 -8.24 29.08 -11.84
C LEU A 85 -7.75 30.54 -12.02
N GLY A 86 -8.13 31.43 -11.10
CA GLY A 86 -7.92 32.87 -11.23
C GLY A 86 -6.45 33.30 -11.30
N SER A 87 -5.55 32.58 -10.62
CA SER A 87 -4.09 32.83 -10.67
C SER A 87 -3.42 32.11 -11.84
N LEU A 88 -3.84 30.88 -12.14
CA LEU A 88 -3.27 30.05 -13.21
C LEU A 88 -3.77 30.47 -14.59
N THR A 89 -5.06 30.82 -14.69
CA THR A 89 -5.84 31.01 -15.92
C THR A 89 -6.06 29.71 -16.72
N VAL A 90 -7.07 29.68 -17.60
CA VAL A 90 -7.27 28.55 -18.53
C VAL A 90 -6.08 28.37 -19.47
N ASP A 91 -5.49 29.45 -19.94
CA ASP A 91 -4.31 29.36 -20.82
C ASP A 91 -3.07 28.83 -20.09
N GLY A 92 -2.90 29.14 -18.81
CA GLY A 92 -1.87 28.53 -17.96
C GLY A 92 -2.10 27.04 -17.78
N ALA A 93 -3.34 26.62 -17.51
CA ALA A 93 -3.72 25.21 -17.39
C ALA A 93 -3.50 24.42 -18.69
N ARG A 94 -3.76 25.04 -19.86
CA ARG A 94 -3.43 24.47 -21.17
C ARG A 94 -1.92 24.29 -21.36
N ARG A 95 -1.11 25.26 -20.95
CA ARG A 95 0.36 25.17 -21.02
C ARG A 95 0.91 24.05 -20.13
N LEU A 96 0.27 23.81 -18.97
CA LEU A 96 0.59 22.66 -18.12
C LEU A 96 0.08 21.33 -18.68
N GLY A 97 -0.73 21.34 -19.76
CA GLY A 97 -1.31 20.10 -20.33
C GLY A 97 -2.49 19.52 -19.53
N LEU A 98 -3.09 20.32 -18.64
CA LEU A 98 -4.18 19.85 -17.76
C LEU A 98 -5.56 19.93 -18.45
N VAL A 99 -5.74 20.91 -19.35
CA VAL A 99 -7.02 21.16 -20.02
C VAL A 99 -6.82 21.53 -21.48
N ASP A 100 -7.90 21.41 -22.26
CA ASP A 100 -8.07 22.08 -23.54
C ASP A 100 -9.26 23.04 -23.49
N ALA A 101 -9.30 23.98 -24.42
CA ALA A 101 -10.39 24.96 -24.54
C ALA A 101 -10.82 25.11 -26.00
N ALA A 102 -12.12 25.03 -26.27
CA ALA A 102 -12.68 25.14 -27.62
C ALA A 102 -12.43 26.53 -28.26
N GLY A 103 -12.24 27.55 -27.43
CA GLY A 103 -11.98 28.92 -27.89
C GLY A 103 -11.68 29.88 -26.74
N ALA A 104 -11.71 31.20 -27.03
CA ALA A 104 -11.43 32.27 -26.09
C ALA A 104 -12.70 32.93 -25.51
N GLY A 105 -13.87 32.57 -26.00
CA GLY A 105 -15.17 33.12 -25.54
C GLY A 105 -15.52 32.63 -24.13
N PRO A 106 -16.31 33.41 -23.38
CA PRO A 106 -16.68 33.07 -22.00
C PRO A 106 -17.49 31.78 -21.88
N ASP A 107 -18.24 31.41 -22.91
CA ASP A 107 -19.10 30.23 -22.97
C ASP A 107 -18.41 29.03 -23.65
N ASP A 108 -17.20 29.23 -24.21
CA ASP A 108 -16.47 28.14 -24.84
C ASP A 108 -16.13 27.06 -23.83
N ALA A 109 -16.28 25.80 -24.26
CA ALA A 109 -16.04 24.65 -23.39
C ALA A 109 -14.55 24.51 -23.04
N VAL A 110 -14.29 24.25 -21.78
CA VAL A 110 -13.01 23.81 -21.24
C VAL A 110 -13.15 22.37 -20.77
N ARG A 111 -12.28 21.49 -21.25
CA ARG A 111 -12.25 20.07 -20.97
C ARG A 111 -10.95 19.68 -20.28
N ALA A 112 -11.02 18.81 -19.28
CA ALA A 112 -9.82 18.23 -18.68
C ALA A 112 -9.21 17.15 -19.58
N PHE A 113 -7.87 17.08 -19.55
CA PHE A 113 -7.07 15.99 -20.10
C PHE A 113 -6.57 15.03 -19.03
N VAL A 114 -6.60 15.46 -17.76
CA VAL A 114 -6.13 14.71 -16.61
C VAL A 114 -7.19 14.70 -15.52
N ASP A 115 -7.23 13.65 -14.73
CA ASP A 115 -7.83 13.66 -13.41
C ASP A 115 -6.89 14.44 -12.47
N LEU A 116 -7.43 15.29 -11.63
CA LEU A 116 -6.68 15.98 -10.57
C LEU A 116 -7.52 15.98 -9.31
N ARG A 117 -7.10 15.17 -8.33
CA ARG A 117 -7.85 14.98 -7.08
C ARG A 117 -7.07 15.47 -5.87
N PRO A 118 -7.76 16.06 -4.88
CA PRO A 118 -7.18 16.24 -3.57
C PRO A 118 -6.92 14.89 -2.92
N TYR A 119 -5.82 14.81 -2.19
CA TYR A 119 -5.39 13.64 -1.44
C TYR A 119 -4.82 14.07 -0.10
N GLU A 120 -5.32 13.48 0.97
CA GLU A 120 -4.84 13.73 2.32
C GLU A 120 -3.89 12.61 2.77
N ALA A 121 -2.70 12.98 3.21
CA ALA A 121 -1.72 12.06 3.75
C ALA A 121 -1.47 12.34 5.23
N ALA A 122 -1.85 11.40 6.10
CA ALA A 122 -1.53 11.43 7.51
C ALA A 122 -0.28 10.58 7.82
N ASP A 123 0.55 11.00 8.77
CA ASP A 123 1.77 10.27 9.18
C ASP A 123 1.47 8.98 9.96
N GLY A 124 0.24 8.70 10.29
CA GLY A 124 -0.15 7.48 10.99
C GLY A 124 0.36 7.33 12.43
N LEU A 125 1.00 8.34 12.99
CA LEU A 125 1.46 8.38 14.40
C LEU A 125 0.35 8.89 15.33
N GLY A 126 -0.93 8.77 14.92
CA GLY A 126 -2.08 9.12 15.73
C GLY A 126 -2.42 8.04 16.76
N ALA A 127 -2.55 8.43 18.01
CA ALA A 127 -3.14 7.69 19.12
C ALA A 127 -2.47 6.34 19.47
N GLY A 128 -1.16 6.34 19.78
CA GLY A 128 -0.46 5.18 20.31
C GLY A 128 1.04 5.15 20.03
N GLY A 129 1.58 6.12 19.32
CA GLY A 129 3.02 6.31 19.24
C GLY A 129 3.57 6.70 20.61
N LEU A 130 4.70 6.19 20.98
CA LEU A 130 5.34 6.35 22.30
C LEU A 130 5.49 7.82 22.76
N ASP A 131 5.27 8.80 21.88
CA ASP A 131 5.48 10.23 22.18
C ASP A 131 4.23 11.13 22.09
N GLY A 132 3.03 10.59 21.87
CA GLY A 132 1.77 11.36 21.95
C GLY A 132 1.66 12.54 20.96
N GLY A 133 2.45 12.56 19.88
CA GLY A 133 2.41 13.62 18.87
C GLY A 133 1.11 13.63 18.05
N THR A 134 0.61 14.82 17.74
CA THR A 134 -0.50 14.97 16.79
C THR A 134 -0.04 14.51 15.40
N PRO A 135 -0.82 13.68 14.66
CA PRO A 135 -0.47 13.30 13.31
C PRO A 135 -0.24 14.53 12.44
N SER A 136 0.86 14.58 11.73
CA SER A 136 1.08 15.61 10.71
C SER A 136 0.27 15.22 9.48
N VAL A 137 -0.69 16.04 9.13
CA VAL A 137 -1.53 15.88 7.93
C VAL A 137 -1.02 16.83 6.85
N VAL A 138 -0.92 16.31 5.63
CA VAL A 138 -0.54 17.11 4.45
C VAL A 138 -1.56 16.88 3.35
N ASP A 139 -2.03 17.99 2.78
CA ASP A 139 -2.87 17.97 1.59
C ASP A 139 -2.00 18.02 0.33
N TRP A 140 -2.23 17.09 -0.56
CA TRP A 140 -1.67 17.05 -1.92
C TRP A 140 -2.78 17.10 -2.96
N TRP A 141 -2.38 17.36 -4.20
CA TRP A 141 -3.22 17.18 -5.38
C TRP A 141 -2.49 16.25 -6.32
N ILE A 142 -3.15 15.13 -6.65
CA ILE A 142 -2.55 14.08 -7.46
C ILE A 142 -3.21 14.06 -8.83
N ALA A 143 -2.39 14.29 -9.85
CA ALA A 143 -2.79 14.15 -11.23
C ALA A 143 -2.56 12.71 -11.72
N SER A 144 -3.51 12.20 -12.49
CA SER A 144 -3.44 10.92 -13.19
C SER A 144 -4.22 10.98 -14.50
N ASP A 145 -4.29 9.90 -15.25
CA ASP A 145 -5.18 9.84 -16.40
C ASP A 145 -6.65 9.82 -15.98
N LEU A 146 -7.50 10.38 -16.82
CA LEU A 146 -8.96 10.30 -16.64
C LEU A 146 -9.42 8.84 -16.71
N GLY A 147 -10.10 8.36 -15.67
CA GLY A 147 -10.65 7.01 -15.61
C GLY A 147 -11.90 6.82 -16.46
N GLU A 148 -12.46 5.60 -16.48
CA GLU A 148 -13.68 5.25 -17.20
C GLU A 148 -14.88 6.10 -16.78
N LEU A 149 -14.96 6.47 -15.49
CA LEU A 149 -16.02 7.34 -14.96
C LEU A 149 -16.14 8.66 -15.75
N ALA A 150 -15.01 9.26 -16.08
CA ALA A 150 -14.93 10.55 -16.76
C ALA A 150 -15.00 10.41 -18.29
N THR A 151 -14.42 9.33 -18.84
CA THR A 151 -14.31 9.15 -20.30
C THR A 151 -15.48 8.35 -20.88
N GLY A 152 -16.12 7.50 -20.11
CA GLY A 152 -17.10 6.52 -20.57
C GLY A 152 -16.53 5.47 -21.53
N ALA A 153 -15.21 5.36 -21.64
CA ALA A 153 -14.49 4.48 -22.55
C ALA A 153 -13.50 3.59 -21.79
N ALA A 154 -13.11 2.47 -22.41
CA ALA A 154 -12.08 1.60 -21.86
C ALA A 154 -10.76 2.34 -21.71
N LEU A 155 -9.97 1.95 -20.68
CA LEU A 155 -8.68 2.56 -20.39
C LEU A 155 -7.67 2.33 -21.51
N ARG A 156 -6.74 3.24 -21.66
CA ARG A 156 -5.61 3.10 -22.58
C ARG A 156 -4.63 2.05 -22.05
N THR A 157 -3.84 1.43 -22.91
CA THR A 157 -2.81 0.46 -22.50
C THR A 157 -1.66 1.09 -21.70
N ASP A 158 -1.35 2.37 -21.97
CA ASP A 158 -0.36 3.22 -21.27
C ASP A 158 -0.99 4.11 -20.18
N HIS A 159 -2.17 3.73 -19.67
CA HIS A 159 -2.92 4.48 -18.67
C HIS A 159 -2.14 4.59 -17.35
N VAL A 160 -2.10 5.79 -16.80
CA VAL A 160 -1.49 6.07 -15.50
C VAL A 160 -2.57 6.16 -14.44
N LEU A 161 -2.63 5.16 -13.58
CA LEU A 161 -3.61 5.10 -12.50
C LEU A 161 -3.42 6.22 -11.49
N GLY A 162 -4.51 6.72 -10.98
CA GLY A 162 -4.56 7.55 -9.78
C GLY A 162 -4.36 6.74 -8.50
N VAL A 163 -4.61 7.38 -7.35
CA VAL A 163 -4.48 6.72 -6.05
C VAL A 163 -5.68 5.82 -5.82
N GLY A 164 -5.43 4.51 -5.88
CA GLY A 164 -6.43 3.47 -5.62
C GLY A 164 -6.20 2.73 -4.30
N GLY A 165 -7.01 1.69 -4.05
CA GLY A 165 -6.96 0.89 -2.83
C GLY A 165 -5.60 0.23 -2.59
N ALA A 166 -4.97 -0.31 -3.63
CA ALA A 166 -3.63 -0.92 -3.54
C ALA A 166 -2.57 0.13 -3.11
N SER A 167 -2.60 1.32 -3.72
CA SER A 167 -1.67 2.41 -3.37
C SER A 167 -1.84 2.86 -1.91
N THR A 168 -3.10 3.00 -1.46
CA THR A 168 -3.41 3.36 -0.07
C THR A 168 -2.98 2.25 0.90
N THR A 169 -3.23 0.98 0.56
CA THR A 169 -2.79 -0.16 1.36
C THR A 169 -1.28 -0.18 1.51
N LEU A 170 -0.52 -0.03 0.42
CA LEU A 170 0.95 0.01 0.48
C LEU A 170 1.45 1.17 1.34
N ALA A 171 0.90 2.38 1.17
CA ALA A 171 1.25 3.52 1.99
C ALA A 171 0.99 3.29 3.49
N GLN A 172 -0.05 2.55 3.84
CA GLN A 172 -0.40 2.25 5.23
C GLN A 172 0.44 1.14 5.86
N VAL A 173 1.00 0.22 5.06
CA VAL A 173 1.83 -0.88 5.56
C VAL A 173 3.33 -0.57 5.50
N THR A 174 3.72 0.51 4.81
CA THR A 174 5.11 0.92 4.68
C THR A 174 5.67 1.41 6.01
N VAL A 175 6.86 0.91 6.38
CA VAL A 175 7.62 1.40 7.55
C VAL A 175 7.97 2.88 7.38
N ARG A 176 7.95 3.64 8.48
CA ARG A 176 7.99 5.11 8.45
C ARG A 176 9.11 5.74 9.27
N GLY A 177 10.02 4.96 9.82
CA GLY A 177 11.21 5.50 10.46
C GLY A 177 12.06 6.34 9.51
N PRO A 178 12.92 7.24 10.01
CA PRO A 178 13.80 8.06 9.18
C PRO A 178 14.64 7.22 8.23
N ARG A 179 14.75 7.64 6.97
CA ARG A 179 15.52 6.96 5.92
C ARG A 179 16.41 7.97 5.19
N GLY A 180 17.62 7.58 4.83
CA GLY A 180 18.47 8.38 3.95
C GLY A 180 17.95 8.30 2.52
N ARG A 181 17.83 7.08 1.97
CA ARG A 181 17.51 6.87 0.57
C ARG A 181 16.39 5.85 0.37
N VAL A 182 15.35 6.21 -0.37
CA VAL A 182 14.20 5.36 -0.65
C VAL A 182 14.01 5.15 -2.16
N LEU A 183 13.70 3.94 -2.57
CA LEU A 183 13.29 3.59 -3.93
C LEU A 183 11.78 3.35 -3.98
N ASP A 184 11.09 4.07 -4.87
CA ASP A 184 9.72 3.79 -5.31
C ASP A 184 9.78 3.09 -6.66
N LEU A 185 9.66 1.77 -6.66
CA LEU A 185 9.82 0.91 -7.83
C LEU A 185 8.47 0.70 -8.53
N GLY A 186 8.37 1.15 -9.79
CA GLY A 186 7.11 1.24 -10.51
C GLY A 186 6.28 2.41 -9.97
N THR A 187 6.86 3.61 -9.98
CA THR A 187 6.33 4.77 -9.26
C THR A 187 4.95 5.25 -9.73
N GLY A 188 4.56 4.95 -10.98
CA GLY A 188 3.28 5.36 -11.55
C GLY A 188 3.09 6.87 -11.46
N CYS A 189 2.01 7.33 -10.81
CA CYS A 189 1.77 8.75 -10.55
C CYS A 189 2.65 9.36 -9.43
N GLY A 190 3.55 8.59 -8.81
CA GLY A 190 4.50 9.06 -7.80
C GLY A 190 3.99 9.04 -6.37
N ILE A 191 2.85 8.42 -6.08
CA ILE A 191 2.21 8.52 -4.76
C ILE A 191 3.05 7.88 -3.64
N GLN A 192 3.68 6.72 -3.88
CA GLN A 192 4.51 6.08 -2.86
C GLN A 192 5.77 6.91 -2.59
N GLY A 193 6.37 7.48 -3.65
CA GLY A 193 7.49 8.41 -3.52
C GLY A 193 7.12 9.68 -2.74
N LEU A 194 5.92 10.22 -2.92
CA LEU A 194 5.42 11.33 -2.12
C LEU A 194 5.28 10.96 -0.63
N HIS A 195 4.70 9.81 -0.32
CA HIS A 195 4.65 9.32 1.06
C HIS A 195 6.05 9.13 1.65
N ALA A 196 6.96 8.51 0.90
CA ALA A 196 8.34 8.30 1.32
C ALA A 196 9.09 9.61 1.58
N SER A 197 8.85 10.66 0.78
CA SER A 197 9.51 11.96 0.92
C SER A 197 9.28 12.64 2.28
N ARG A 198 8.28 12.21 3.05
CA ARG A 198 7.97 12.74 4.38
C ARG A 198 8.94 12.25 5.46
N HIS A 199 9.63 11.14 5.22
CA HIS A 199 10.55 10.53 6.19
C HIS A 199 11.89 10.13 5.57
N ALA A 200 12.11 10.40 4.27
CA ALA A 200 13.36 10.16 3.55
C ALA A 200 14.08 11.46 3.22
N GLU A 201 15.41 11.41 3.20
CA GLU A 201 16.23 12.53 2.71
C GLU A 201 16.19 12.62 1.18
N HIS A 202 16.18 11.47 0.50
CA HIS A 202 16.17 11.39 -0.96
C HIS A 202 15.31 10.21 -1.43
N VAL A 203 14.46 10.46 -2.42
CA VAL A 203 13.61 9.45 -3.06
C VAL A 203 14.01 9.27 -4.51
N VAL A 204 14.10 8.04 -4.97
CA VAL A 204 14.25 7.70 -6.39
C VAL A 204 12.99 6.96 -6.82
N GLY A 205 12.28 7.49 -7.80
CA GLY A 205 11.16 6.81 -8.46
C GLY A 205 11.61 6.21 -9.80
N THR A 206 11.27 4.95 -10.06
CA THR A 206 11.55 4.33 -11.36
C THR A 206 10.27 3.84 -12.01
N ASP A 207 10.19 3.94 -13.34
CA ASP A 207 9.09 3.40 -14.12
C ASP A 207 9.55 3.12 -15.55
N ILE A 208 8.92 2.15 -16.21
CA ILE A 208 9.15 1.86 -17.64
C ILE A 208 8.39 2.85 -18.51
N SER A 209 7.30 3.41 -18.02
CA SER A 209 6.42 4.34 -18.73
C SER A 209 6.89 5.79 -18.59
N ARG A 210 7.31 6.40 -19.70
CA ARG A 210 7.63 7.84 -19.74
C ARG A 210 6.43 8.69 -19.35
N ARG A 211 5.22 8.20 -19.66
CA ARG A 211 3.97 8.87 -19.28
C ARG A 211 3.81 8.89 -17.77
N ALA A 212 4.00 7.76 -17.09
CA ALA A 212 3.98 7.66 -15.63
C ALA A 212 5.00 8.61 -14.99
N LEU A 213 6.25 8.61 -15.50
CA LEU A 213 7.29 9.51 -15.00
C LEU A 213 6.94 11.00 -15.19
N ALA A 214 6.20 11.36 -16.24
CA ALA A 214 5.74 12.74 -16.41
C ALA A 214 4.70 13.13 -15.37
N PHE A 215 3.74 12.24 -15.06
CA PHE A 215 2.79 12.43 -13.95
C PHE A 215 3.49 12.49 -12.59
N ALA A 216 4.41 11.59 -12.32
CA ALA A 216 5.18 11.59 -11.07
C ALA A 216 5.97 12.89 -10.89
N ARG A 217 6.63 13.38 -11.95
CA ARG A 217 7.35 14.68 -11.94
C ARG A 217 6.42 15.85 -11.68
N PHE A 218 5.25 15.85 -12.33
CA PHE A 218 4.24 16.88 -12.11
C PHE A 218 3.75 16.87 -10.66
N ASN A 219 3.37 15.72 -10.14
CA ASN A 219 2.85 15.55 -8.79
C ASN A 219 3.90 15.92 -7.72
N ALA A 220 5.14 15.46 -7.88
CA ALA A 220 6.25 15.85 -7.00
C ALA A 220 6.46 17.38 -7.01
N SER A 221 6.51 17.99 -8.20
CA SER A 221 6.67 19.44 -8.33
C SER A 221 5.47 20.20 -7.76
N LEU A 222 4.24 19.71 -7.94
CA LEU A 222 3.03 20.29 -7.34
C LEU A 222 3.03 20.13 -5.81
N ALA A 223 3.59 19.07 -5.26
CA ALA A 223 3.81 18.89 -3.83
C ALA A 223 4.98 19.73 -3.27
N GLY A 224 5.74 20.42 -4.13
CA GLY A 224 6.85 21.27 -3.73
C GLY A 224 8.20 20.56 -3.64
N LEU A 225 8.31 19.34 -4.18
CA LEU A 225 9.55 18.57 -4.22
C LEU A 225 10.32 18.88 -5.51
N GLY A 226 11.60 19.16 -5.38
CA GLY A 226 12.54 19.27 -6.49
C GLY A 226 13.16 17.92 -6.86
N GLU A 227 13.90 17.90 -8.00
CA GLU A 227 14.61 16.69 -8.44
C GLU A 227 15.73 16.26 -7.47
N ASP A 228 16.22 17.17 -6.66
CA ASP A 228 17.18 16.90 -5.58
C ASP A 228 16.58 16.07 -4.44
N ARG A 229 15.26 16.13 -4.26
CA ARG A 229 14.53 15.37 -3.24
C ARG A 229 13.80 14.17 -3.83
N PHE A 230 13.31 14.26 -5.08
CA PHE A 230 12.59 13.18 -5.75
C PHE A 230 13.10 13.06 -7.20
N GLU A 231 14.07 12.20 -7.38
CA GLU A 231 14.68 11.86 -8.66
C GLU A 231 13.84 10.83 -9.39
N LEU A 232 13.69 10.97 -10.72
CA LEU A 232 12.92 10.02 -11.55
C LEU A 232 13.82 9.41 -12.63
N ARG A 233 13.78 8.09 -12.78
CA ARG A 233 14.57 7.32 -13.73
C ARG A 233 13.71 6.40 -14.57
N GLU A 234 13.92 6.39 -15.89
CA GLU A 234 13.26 5.47 -16.82
C GLU A 234 13.98 4.14 -16.86
N GLY A 235 13.25 3.05 -16.82
CA GLY A 235 13.74 1.69 -17.05
C GLY A 235 12.94 0.61 -16.37
N SER A 236 13.31 -0.64 -16.66
CA SER A 236 12.59 -1.83 -16.21
C SER A 236 13.10 -2.33 -14.88
N MET A 237 12.19 -2.55 -13.95
CA MET A 237 12.49 -3.18 -12.66
C MET A 237 13.66 -2.48 -11.94
N LEU A 238 14.66 -3.22 -11.48
CA LEU A 238 15.82 -2.70 -10.75
C LEU A 238 16.93 -2.14 -11.66
N GLU A 239 16.86 -2.33 -12.98
CA GLU A 239 17.92 -1.92 -13.92
C GLU A 239 18.39 -0.47 -13.74
N PRO A 240 17.49 0.54 -13.58
CA PRO A 240 17.90 1.94 -13.46
C PRO A 240 18.73 2.25 -12.22
N VAL A 241 18.74 1.35 -11.23
CA VAL A 241 19.38 1.56 -9.92
C VAL A 241 20.45 0.50 -9.61
N MET A 242 20.89 -0.26 -10.62
CA MET A 242 21.92 -1.31 -10.47
C MET A 242 23.26 -0.93 -11.09
N GLY A 243 23.50 0.34 -11.38
CA GLY A 243 24.76 0.80 -11.97
C GLY A 243 25.97 0.64 -11.02
N PRO A 244 27.20 0.55 -11.57
CA PRO A 244 28.41 0.54 -10.75
C PRO A 244 28.51 1.80 -9.88
N GLY A 245 28.68 1.63 -8.57
CA GLY A 245 28.77 2.74 -7.62
C GLY A 245 27.45 3.38 -7.23
N GLU A 246 26.33 2.82 -7.66
CA GLU A 246 25.00 3.30 -7.25
C GLU A 246 24.81 3.11 -5.74
N PRO A 247 24.38 4.14 -5.00
CA PRO A 247 24.13 4.02 -3.56
C PRO A 247 22.96 3.07 -3.29
N LEU A 248 23.08 2.27 -2.23
CA LEU A 248 22.04 1.36 -1.78
C LEU A 248 20.88 2.11 -1.11
N PHE A 249 19.74 1.44 -0.96
CA PHE A 249 18.51 2.00 -0.42
C PHE A 249 18.22 1.45 0.99
N ASP A 250 17.78 2.33 1.87
CA ASP A 250 17.32 1.96 3.22
C ASP A 250 15.88 1.42 3.20
N LEU A 251 15.12 1.83 2.18
CA LEU A 251 13.76 1.35 1.95
C LEU A 251 13.50 1.22 0.44
N VAL A 252 12.90 0.12 0.05
CA VAL A 252 12.30 -0.08 -1.28
C VAL A 252 10.82 -0.30 -1.11
N VAL A 253 9.99 0.46 -1.79
CA VAL A 253 8.54 0.26 -1.85
C VAL A 253 8.13 -0.05 -3.28
N SER A 254 7.17 -0.97 -3.46
CA SER A 254 6.67 -1.30 -4.79
C SER A 254 5.22 -1.77 -4.75
N ASN A 255 4.42 -1.20 -5.63
CA ASN A 255 3.18 -1.79 -6.09
C ASN A 255 3.40 -2.27 -7.53
N PRO A 256 4.04 -3.43 -7.72
CA PRO A 256 4.46 -3.85 -9.05
C PRO A 256 3.27 -4.24 -9.92
N PRO A 257 3.43 -4.32 -11.24
CA PRO A 257 2.40 -4.83 -12.14
C PRO A 257 2.26 -6.35 -11.98
N PHE A 258 1.63 -6.79 -10.88
CA PHE A 258 1.57 -8.20 -10.45
C PHE A 258 0.42 -9.01 -11.06
N VAL A 259 -0.44 -8.42 -11.90
CA VAL A 259 -1.58 -9.16 -12.46
C VAL A 259 -1.12 -10.29 -13.36
N ILE A 260 -1.59 -11.49 -13.06
CA ILE A 260 -1.30 -12.71 -13.83
C ILE A 260 -2.22 -12.72 -15.04
N THR A 261 -1.74 -12.21 -16.18
CA THR A 261 -2.51 -12.13 -17.44
C THR A 261 -2.18 -13.31 -18.34
N PRO A 262 -3.20 -13.99 -18.92
CA PRO A 262 -2.99 -15.10 -19.85
C PRO A 262 -2.12 -14.75 -21.05
N ARG A 263 -1.26 -15.69 -21.48
CA ARG A 263 -0.39 -15.51 -22.63
C ARG A 263 -0.56 -16.64 -23.63
N ALA A 264 -0.51 -16.31 -24.91
CA ALA A 264 -0.47 -17.34 -25.94
C ALA A 264 0.83 -18.17 -25.80
N PRO A 265 0.79 -19.50 -25.93
CA PRO A 265 1.98 -20.34 -25.89
C PRO A 265 3.00 -19.88 -26.94
N GLY A 266 4.17 -19.39 -26.48
CA GLY A 266 5.23 -18.87 -27.34
C GLY A 266 4.97 -17.51 -27.99
N GLY A 267 3.88 -16.83 -27.66
CA GLY A 267 3.51 -15.51 -28.18
C GLY A 267 4.21 -14.35 -27.49
N ALA A 268 4.47 -13.27 -28.24
CA ALA A 268 4.86 -11.99 -27.68
C ALA A 268 3.70 -11.38 -26.85
N ALA A 269 4.02 -10.47 -25.94
CA ALA A 269 2.99 -9.72 -25.23
C ALA A 269 2.07 -9.01 -26.25
N GLY A 270 0.76 -9.29 -26.20
CA GLY A 270 -0.23 -8.71 -27.12
C GLY A 270 -0.74 -9.60 -28.25
N ASP A 271 -0.18 -10.79 -28.47
CA ASP A 271 -0.67 -11.75 -29.50
C ASP A 271 -1.90 -12.57 -29.03
N GLY A 272 -2.47 -12.28 -27.88
CA GLY A 272 -3.63 -13.00 -27.30
C GLY A 272 -4.93 -12.23 -27.32
N ALA A 273 -6.03 -12.92 -27.00
CA ALA A 273 -7.37 -12.37 -26.86
C ALA A 273 -7.51 -11.32 -25.72
N VAL A 274 -6.49 -11.23 -24.82
CA VAL A 274 -6.51 -10.36 -23.65
C VAL A 274 -5.59 -9.16 -23.86
N PRO A 275 -6.10 -7.90 -23.74
CA PRO A 275 -5.26 -6.72 -23.79
C PRO A 275 -4.21 -6.70 -22.69
N VAL A 276 -3.01 -6.22 -23.00
CA VAL A 276 -1.91 -6.01 -22.04
C VAL A 276 -1.88 -4.54 -21.63
N TYR A 277 -1.90 -4.28 -20.32
CA TYR A 277 -1.84 -2.93 -19.75
C TYR A 277 -0.54 -2.74 -18.99
N GLU A 278 0.19 -1.65 -19.26
CA GLU A 278 1.50 -1.39 -18.65
C GLU A 278 1.45 -1.32 -17.12
N TYR A 279 0.37 -0.76 -16.57
CA TYR A 279 0.23 -0.54 -15.13
C TYR A 279 -0.02 -1.82 -14.31
N ARG A 280 -0.44 -2.93 -14.93
CA ARG A 280 -0.81 -4.15 -14.21
C ARG A 280 -0.12 -5.42 -14.71
N ASP A 281 0.28 -5.43 -15.98
CA ASP A 281 0.81 -6.63 -16.64
C ASP A 281 2.34 -6.62 -16.65
N GLY A 282 2.97 -7.36 -15.76
CA GLY A 282 4.42 -7.39 -15.61
C GLY A 282 5.19 -8.02 -16.76
N GLY A 283 4.54 -8.43 -17.85
CA GLY A 283 5.20 -9.01 -19.01
C GLY A 283 5.79 -10.40 -18.75
N ARG A 284 5.48 -11.05 -17.64
CA ARG A 284 5.94 -12.39 -17.24
C ARG A 284 4.78 -13.37 -17.16
N THR A 285 5.09 -14.67 -17.11
CA THR A 285 4.09 -15.74 -16.95
C THR A 285 3.83 -15.99 -15.46
N GLY A 286 2.57 -16.14 -15.08
CA GLY A 286 2.19 -16.41 -13.72
C GLY A 286 2.67 -15.31 -12.75
N ASP A 287 3.11 -15.71 -11.58
CA ASP A 287 3.62 -14.83 -10.52
C ASP A 287 5.14 -14.55 -10.61
N ALA A 288 5.75 -14.80 -11.77
CA ALA A 288 7.19 -14.68 -11.95
C ALA A 288 7.74 -13.27 -11.66
N ILE A 289 6.96 -12.20 -11.87
CA ILE A 289 7.41 -10.83 -11.57
C ILE A 289 7.59 -10.61 -10.07
N VAL A 290 6.67 -11.13 -9.26
CA VAL A 290 6.77 -11.03 -7.79
C VAL A 290 7.97 -11.85 -7.30
N ARG A 291 8.16 -13.06 -7.83
CA ARG A 291 9.34 -13.87 -7.53
C ARG A 291 10.64 -13.16 -7.90
N GLU A 292 10.71 -12.56 -9.10
CA GLU A 292 11.90 -11.82 -9.57
C GLU A 292 12.23 -10.64 -8.63
N LEU A 293 11.22 -9.93 -8.14
CA LEU A 293 11.40 -8.86 -7.16
C LEU A 293 11.89 -9.40 -5.82
N VAL A 294 11.22 -10.40 -5.27
CA VAL A 294 11.57 -11.00 -3.98
C VAL A 294 13.02 -11.50 -3.98
N THR A 295 13.41 -12.22 -5.03
CA THR A 295 14.76 -12.79 -5.12
C THR A 295 15.83 -11.77 -5.53
N GLY A 296 15.44 -10.65 -6.16
CA GLY A 296 16.36 -9.67 -6.72
C GLY A 296 16.61 -8.43 -5.89
N VAL A 297 15.66 -8.02 -5.05
CA VAL A 297 15.69 -6.71 -4.38
C VAL A 297 16.84 -6.55 -3.39
N GLY A 298 17.36 -7.65 -2.84
CA GLY A 298 18.51 -7.62 -1.94
C GLY A 298 19.77 -7.00 -2.53
N ARG A 299 19.88 -6.95 -3.85
CA ARG A 299 21.03 -6.35 -4.56
C ARG A 299 21.09 -4.83 -4.42
N VAL A 300 19.97 -4.20 -4.15
CA VAL A 300 19.87 -2.73 -4.02
C VAL A 300 19.61 -2.28 -2.59
N LEU A 301 19.35 -3.20 -1.64
CA LEU A 301 19.15 -2.87 -0.23
C LEU A 301 20.46 -2.63 0.50
N ALA A 302 20.52 -1.58 1.31
CA ALA A 302 21.56 -1.37 2.30
C ALA A 302 21.48 -2.44 3.42
N PRO A 303 22.58 -2.72 4.17
CA PRO A 303 22.48 -3.49 5.41
C PRO A 303 21.44 -2.85 6.35
N GLY A 304 20.53 -3.63 6.91
CA GLY A 304 19.37 -3.15 7.69
C GLY A 304 18.21 -2.60 6.83
N GLY A 305 18.43 -2.43 5.52
CA GLY A 305 17.41 -1.91 4.60
C GLY A 305 16.22 -2.86 4.42
N VAL A 306 15.04 -2.29 4.22
CA VAL A 306 13.75 -2.98 4.12
C VAL A 306 13.18 -2.85 2.71
N ALA A 307 12.58 -3.90 2.17
CA ALA A 307 11.74 -3.83 0.98
C ALA A 307 10.31 -4.25 1.34
N GLN A 308 9.33 -3.43 0.93
CA GLN A 308 7.92 -3.72 1.11
C GLN A 308 7.19 -3.62 -0.21
N LEU A 309 6.47 -4.67 -0.55
CA LEU A 309 5.71 -4.73 -1.79
C LEU A 309 4.36 -5.42 -1.59
N LEU A 310 3.40 -5.02 -2.39
CA LEU A 310 2.21 -5.81 -2.62
C LEU A 310 2.53 -6.87 -3.68
N GLY A 311 1.87 -8.01 -3.58
CA GLY A 311 2.07 -9.08 -4.54
C GLY A 311 0.95 -10.09 -4.54
N ASN A 312 0.94 -10.91 -5.56
CA ASN A 312 0.15 -12.11 -5.62
C ASN A 312 1.03 -13.31 -5.96
N TRP A 313 0.52 -14.48 -5.68
CA TRP A 313 1.18 -15.75 -5.95
C TRP A 313 0.17 -16.83 -6.27
N GLU A 314 0.56 -17.73 -7.15
CA GLU A 314 -0.25 -18.89 -7.50
C GLU A 314 -0.19 -19.94 -6.38
N VAL A 315 -1.36 -20.42 -5.98
CA VAL A 315 -1.52 -21.59 -5.13
C VAL A 315 -1.85 -22.77 -6.04
N ARG A 316 -0.95 -23.73 -6.15
CA ARG A 316 -1.12 -24.87 -7.05
C ARG A 316 -1.72 -26.04 -6.30
N ARG A 317 -2.43 -26.86 -7.02
CA ARG A 317 -3.12 -28.03 -6.46
C ARG A 317 -2.17 -28.93 -5.68
N GLY A 318 -2.46 -29.11 -4.40
CA GLY A 318 -1.67 -29.94 -3.50
C GLY A 318 -0.35 -29.37 -3.03
N GLU A 319 -0.05 -28.10 -3.35
CA GLU A 319 1.10 -27.37 -2.83
C GLU A 319 0.66 -26.39 -1.72
N ASP A 320 1.44 -26.29 -0.65
CA ASP A 320 1.29 -25.22 0.33
C ASP A 320 1.90 -23.93 -0.22
N TRP A 321 1.10 -22.86 -0.28
CA TRP A 321 1.58 -21.56 -0.76
C TRP A 321 2.80 -21.05 0.03
N SER A 322 2.83 -21.35 1.33
CA SER A 322 3.90 -20.88 2.21
C SER A 322 5.23 -21.58 1.94
N GLU A 323 5.22 -22.82 1.46
CA GLU A 323 6.43 -23.52 1.02
C GLU A 323 7.01 -22.87 -0.23
N ARG A 324 6.15 -22.60 -1.23
CA ARG A 324 6.55 -22.01 -2.49
C ARG A 324 7.08 -20.58 -2.32
N VAL A 325 6.35 -19.71 -1.65
CA VAL A 325 6.79 -18.33 -1.38
C VAL A 325 7.98 -18.32 -0.42
N GLY A 326 8.02 -19.25 0.53
CA GLY A 326 9.14 -19.45 1.44
C GLY A 326 10.45 -19.77 0.72
N GLN A 327 10.41 -20.55 -0.36
CA GLN A 327 11.59 -20.79 -1.21
C GLN A 327 12.11 -19.50 -1.86
N TRP A 328 11.23 -18.58 -2.30
CA TRP A 328 11.67 -17.29 -2.84
C TRP A 328 12.41 -16.46 -1.79
N ILE A 329 11.94 -16.49 -0.52
CA ILE A 329 12.62 -15.82 0.59
C ILE A 329 14.00 -16.45 0.81
N GLU A 330 14.11 -17.77 0.84
CA GLU A 330 15.39 -18.47 0.97
C GLU A 330 16.36 -18.13 -0.18
N GLU A 331 15.88 -18.15 -1.41
CA GLU A 331 16.66 -17.75 -2.59
C GLU A 331 17.14 -16.29 -2.52
N SER A 332 16.36 -15.41 -1.88
CA SER A 332 16.71 -14.00 -1.73
C SER A 332 17.88 -13.75 -0.78
N GLY A 333 18.10 -14.64 0.19
CA GLY A 333 19.09 -14.46 1.27
C GLY A 333 18.73 -13.32 2.22
N LEU A 334 17.45 -12.96 2.32
CA LEU A 334 16.93 -11.89 3.18
C LEU A 334 16.06 -12.46 4.31
N ASP A 335 15.92 -11.71 5.39
CA ASP A 335 14.80 -11.89 6.31
C ASP A 335 13.50 -11.68 5.55
N GLY A 336 12.49 -12.52 5.79
CA GLY A 336 11.23 -12.44 5.09
C GLY A 336 10.01 -12.61 5.98
N TRP A 337 9.05 -11.71 5.78
CA TRP A 337 7.74 -11.78 6.40
C TRP A 337 6.67 -11.54 5.35
N VAL A 338 5.85 -12.57 5.09
CA VAL A 338 4.75 -12.52 4.13
C VAL A 338 3.43 -12.71 4.86
N VAL A 339 2.52 -11.77 4.63
CA VAL A 339 1.16 -11.81 5.18
C VAL A 339 0.17 -11.96 4.03
N GLN A 340 -0.38 -13.17 3.85
CA GLN A 340 -1.47 -13.40 2.91
C GLN A 340 -2.76 -12.80 3.47
N ARG A 341 -3.35 -11.86 2.71
CA ARG A 341 -4.52 -11.09 3.13
C ARG A 341 -5.82 -11.57 2.50
N GLU A 342 -5.72 -12.10 1.31
CA GLU A 342 -6.85 -12.52 0.50
C GLU A 342 -6.48 -13.74 -0.33
N LEU A 343 -7.47 -14.57 -0.61
CA LEU A 343 -7.38 -15.72 -1.50
C LEU A 343 -8.57 -15.68 -2.44
N GLN A 344 -8.30 -15.73 -3.75
CA GLN A 344 -9.33 -15.79 -4.79
C GLN A 344 -9.20 -17.09 -5.58
N ASP A 345 -10.32 -17.67 -5.97
CA ASP A 345 -10.30 -18.73 -6.98
C ASP A 345 -10.02 -18.16 -8.39
N PRO A 346 -9.60 -19.00 -9.36
CA PRO A 346 -9.31 -18.57 -10.73
C PRO A 346 -10.45 -17.84 -11.42
N ALA A 347 -11.71 -18.20 -11.12
CA ALA A 347 -12.88 -17.57 -11.71
C ALA A 347 -13.08 -16.15 -11.18
N GLN A 348 -13.05 -15.97 -9.85
CA GLN A 348 -13.11 -14.65 -9.22
C GLN A 348 -11.99 -13.72 -9.70
N TYR A 349 -10.77 -14.27 -9.80
CA TYR A 349 -9.61 -13.51 -10.28
C TYR A 349 -9.81 -13.02 -11.72
N ALA A 350 -10.21 -13.92 -12.62
CA ALA A 350 -10.50 -13.59 -14.01
C ALA A 350 -11.60 -12.51 -14.11
N GLU A 351 -12.72 -12.69 -13.38
CA GLU A 351 -13.82 -11.71 -13.37
C GLU A 351 -13.36 -10.33 -12.92
N THR A 352 -12.56 -10.25 -11.87
CA THR A 352 -12.02 -8.98 -11.35
C THR A 352 -11.23 -8.24 -12.43
N TRP A 353 -10.27 -8.92 -13.05
CA TRP A 353 -9.34 -8.26 -13.97
C TRP A 353 -9.90 -8.05 -15.39
N ILE A 354 -10.89 -8.85 -15.82
CA ILE A 354 -11.61 -8.60 -17.06
C ILE A 354 -12.48 -7.34 -16.90
N ARG A 355 -13.13 -7.15 -15.75
CA ARG A 355 -13.92 -5.94 -15.43
C ARG A 355 -13.02 -4.71 -15.31
N ASP A 356 -11.88 -4.84 -14.62
CA ASP A 356 -10.89 -3.76 -14.54
C ASP A 356 -10.41 -3.30 -15.93
N GLY A 357 -10.30 -4.21 -16.89
CA GLY A 357 -10.01 -3.89 -18.28
C GLY A 357 -11.23 -3.38 -19.10
N GLY A 358 -12.33 -2.98 -18.45
CA GLY A 358 -13.49 -2.37 -19.08
C GLY A 358 -14.43 -3.33 -19.84
N THR A 359 -14.21 -4.66 -19.74
CA THR A 359 -15.08 -5.65 -20.37
C THR A 359 -16.08 -6.19 -19.37
N THR A 360 -17.36 -6.07 -19.68
CA THR A 360 -18.45 -6.62 -18.87
C THR A 360 -19.36 -7.48 -19.72
N PRO A 361 -20.04 -8.51 -19.15
CA PRO A 361 -20.93 -9.37 -19.93
C PRO A 361 -22.14 -8.63 -20.53
N ASP A 362 -22.50 -7.48 -19.96
CA ASP A 362 -23.60 -6.65 -20.45
C ASP A 362 -23.21 -5.78 -21.65
N ARG A 363 -21.94 -5.39 -21.74
CA ARG A 363 -21.41 -4.57 -22.85
C ARG A 363 -21.00 -5.42 -24.05
N ASP A 364 -20.28 -6.51 -23.82
CA ASP A 364 -19.80 -7.42 -24.86
C ASP A 364 -19.65 -8.85 -24.32
N ARG A 365 -20.72 -9.63 -24.48
CA ARG A 365 -20.75 -11.02 -23.99
C ARG A 365 -19.75 -11.93 -24.71
N ALA A 366 -19.51 -11.73 -25.99
CA ALA A 366 -18.60 -12.58 -26.74
C ALA A 366 -17.14 -12.35 -26.32
N ALA A 367 -16.72 -11.09 -26.22
CA ALA A 367 -15.39 -10.75 -25.71
C ALA A 367 -15.20 -11.14 -24.25
N TRP A 368 -16.24 -11.06 -23.42
CA TRP A 368 -16.20 -11.56 -22.05
C TRP A 368 -15.93 -13.06 -22.00
N ASP A 369 -16.72 -13.87 -22.70
CA ASP A 369 -16.60 -15.32 -22.68
C ASP A 369 -15.24 -15.78 -23.24
N GLU A 370 -14.73 -15.13 -24.31
CA GLU A 370 -13.42 -15.41 -24.88
C GLU A 370 -12.29 -15.13 -23.88
N ARG A 371 -12.29 -13.96 -23.26
CA ARG A 371 -11.28 -13.57 -22.25
C ARG A 371 -11.35 -14.46 -21.03
N TYR A 372 -12.55 -14.73 -20.55
CA TYR A 372 -12.76 -15.57 -19.37
C TYR A 372 -12.25 -17.00 -19.59
N ALA A 373 -12.52 -17.59 -20.76
CA ALA A 373 -11.99 -18.89 -21.14
C ALA A 373 -10.45 -18.88 -21.17
N ALA A 374 -9.85 -17.84 -21.77
CA ALA A 374 -8.40 -17.72 -21.84
C ALA A 374 -7.75 -17.66 -20.44
N TRP A 375 -8.36 -16.97 -19.48
CA TRP A 375 -7.88 -16.91 -18.10
C TRP A 375 -7.97 -18.29 -17.40
N LEU A 376 -9.11 -18.97 -17.53
CA LEU A 376 -9.31 -20.29 -16.92
C LEU A 376 -8.38 -21.35 -17.51
N ASP A 377 -8.18 -21.34 -18.82
CA ASP A 377 -7.28 -22.28 -19.53
C ASP A 377 -5.82 -22.05 -19.12
N ASP A 378 -5.41 -20.78 -18.98
CA ASP A 378 -4.05 -20.41 -18.54
C ASP A 378 -3.78 -20.91 -17.12
N PHE A 379 -4.68 -20.69 -16.17
CA PHE A 379 -4.56 -21.20 -14.80
C PHE A 379 -4.60 -22.74 -14.76
N ALA A 380 -5.50 -23.37 -15.51
CA ALA A 380 -5.60 -24.81 -15.58
C ALA A 380 -4.31 -25.45 -16.13
N SER A 381 -3.62 -24.77 -17.08
CA SER A 381 -2.35 -25.25 -17.64
C SER A 381 -1.22 -25.36 -16.62
N ARG A 382 -1.33 -24.70 -15.47
CA ARG A 382 -0.36 -24.69 -14.38
C ARG A 382 -0.90 -25.29 -13.07
N ASP A 383 -2.06 -25.96 -13.12
CA ASP A 383 -2.74 -26.55 -11.95
C ASP A 383 -3.01 -25.52 -10.83
N VAL A 384 -3.29 -24.26 -11.17
CA VAL A 384 -3.61 -23.21 -10.19
C VAL A 384 -5.02 -23.43 -9.66
N GLU A 385 -5.15 -23.58 -8.33
CA GLU A 385 -6.46 -23.70 -7.65
C GLU A 385 -6.88 -22.43 -6.94
N ALA A 386 -5.92 -21.53 -6.62
CA ALA A 386 -6.21 -20.22 -6.03
C ALA A 386 -5.07 -19.24 -6.29
N ILE A 387 -5.35 -17.95 -6.10
CA ILE A 387 -4.38 -16.87 -6.16
C ILE A 387 -4.40 -16.14 -4.81
N GLY A 388 -3.27 -16.16 -4.10
CA GLY A 388 -3.06 -15.41 -2.87
C GLY A 388 -2.64 -13.98 -3.15
N PHE A 389 -3.14 -13.05 -2.35
CA PHE A 389 -2.74 -11.64 -2.35
C PHE A 389 -2.21 -11.25 -0.99
N GLY A 390 -1.18 -10.44 -0.96
CA GLY A 390 -0.65 -10.04 0.33
C GLY A 390 0.45 -8.99 0.29
N ILE A 391 1.05 -8.87 1.46
CA ILE A 391 2.13 -7.94 1.77
C ILE A 391 3.39 -8.76 1.94
N VAL A 392 4.45 -8.39 1.22
CA VAL A 392 5.77 -8.96 1.38
C VAL A 392 6.67 -7.91 2.01
N THR A 393 7.24 -8.22 3.16
CA THR A 393 8.27 -7.44 3.83
C THR A 393 9.55 -8.25 3.85
N LEU A 394 10.60 -7.73 3.22
CA LEU A 394 11.93 -8.32 3.20
C LEU A 394 12.89 -7.36 3.88
N ARG A 395 13.91 -7.88 4.57
CA ARG A 395 14.94 -7.06 5.18
C ARG A 395 16.32 -7.67 4.94
N ARG A 396 17.27 -6.86 4.51
CA ARG A 396 18.66 -7.28 4.47
C ARG A 396 19.21 -7.26 5.90
N PRO A 397 19.66 -8.40 6.44
CA PRO A 397 20.26 -8.38 7.78
C PRO A 397 21.40 -7.37 7.87
N GLU A 398 21.49 -6.65 8.99
CA GLU A 398 22.60 -5.73 9.23
C GLU A 398 23.92 -6.51 9.39
N HIS A 399 23.83 -7.67 10.04
CA HIS A 399 24.95 -8.58 10.26
C HIS A 399 24.50 -10.04 10.17
N GLY A 400 25.36 -10.91 9.67
CA GLY A 400 25.14 -12.36 9.68
C GLY A 400 24.19 -12.87 8.59
N ALA A 401 23.59 -14.02 8.86
CA ALA A 401 22.61 -14.65 7.98
C ALA A 401 21.18 -14.24 8.38
N PRO A 402 20.20 -14.37 7.46
CA PRO A 402 18.78 -14.16 7.77
C PRO A 402 18.31 -15.06 8.91
N THR A 403 17.49 -14.52 9.79
CA THR A 403 16.94 -15.23 10.97
C THR A 403 15.42 -15.16 11.03
N LEU A 404 14.78 -14.28 10.25
CA LEU A 404 13.33 -14.14 10.16
C LEU A 404 12.81 -14.83 8.92
N ARG A 405 11.97 -15.85 9.13
CA ARG A 405 11.14 -16.46 8.08
C ARG A 405 9.74 -16.65 8.63
N ARG A 406 8.84 -15.74 8.25
CA ARG A 406 7.47 -15.74 8.72
C ARG A 406 6.51 -15.66 7.54
N LEU A 407 5.70 -16.68 7.36
CA LEU A 407 4.64 -16.72 6.35
C LEU A 407 3.34 -17.05 7.09
N GLU A 408 2.35 -16.20 6.93
CA GLU A 408 1.09 -16.34 7.65
C GLU A 408 -0.09 -15.83 6.86
N GLU A 409 -1.24 -16.40 7.14
CA GLU A 409 -2.51 -15.94 6.61
C GLU A 409 -3.25 -15.14 7.69
N VAL A 410 -3.60 -13.91 7.36
CA VAL A 410 -4.38 -13.03 8.23
C VAL A 410 -5.51 -12.44 7.41
N THR A 411 -6.65 -13.08 7.45
CA THR A 411 -7.89 -12.62 6.80
C THR A 411 -8.67 -11.69 7.74
N GLY A 412 -9.53 -10.87 7.19
CA GLY A 412 -10.34 -9.93 7.95
C GLY A 412 -9.72 -8.56 8.14
N THR A 413 -10.38 -7.73 8.94
CA THR A 413 -10.01 -6.33 9.14
C THR A 413 -8.80 -6.19 10.05
N VAL A 414 -7.82 -5.40 9.64
CA VAL A 414 -6.67 -5.00 10.46
C VAL A 414 -6.71 -3.50 10.71
N ARG A 415 -6.17 -3.07 11.84
CA ARG A 415 -6.10 -1.66 12.19
C ARG A 415 -4.94 -0.99 11.44
N GLN A 416 -5.26 0.02 10.68
CA GLN A 416 -4.27 0.81 9.95
C GLN A 416 -3.88 2.06 10.77
N PRO A 417 -2.65 2.60 10.59
CA PRO A 417 -1.58 2.08 9.72
C PRO A 417 -0.78 0.94 10.37
N LEU A 418 -0.34 -0.02 9.54
CA LEU A 418 0.48 -1.16 9.99
C LEU A 418 1.99 -0.88 9.97
N GLY A 419 2.45 0.10 9.18
CA GLY A 419 3.87 0.35 8.98
C GLY A 419 4.67 0.48 10.29
N PRO A 420 4.27 1.32 11.24
CA PRO A 420 4.97 1.45 12.52
C PRO A 420 4.99 0.16 13.34
N TRP A 421 3.91 -0.63 13.29
CA TRP A 421 3.84 -1.90 13.98
C TRP A 421 4.77 -2.95 13.33
N ILE A 422 4.83 -3.01 12.00
CA ILE A 422 5.77 -3.88 11.28
C ILE A 422 7.21 -3.51 11.66
N GLU A 423 7.55 -2.23 11.69
CA GLU A 423 8.87 -1.74 12.07
C GLU A 423 9.22 -2.16 13.51
N SER A 424 8.29 -1.99 14.46
CA SER A 424 8.46 -2.44 15.84
C SER A 424 8.62 -3.96 15.95
N SER A 425 7.89 -4.74 15.15
CA SER A 425 8.00 -6.20 15.12
C SER A 425 9.36 -6.68 14.58
N LEU A 426 9.91 -5.98 13.56
CA LEU A 426 11.26 -6.25 13.07
C LEU A 426 12.32 -5.96 14.14
N ALA A 427 12.19 -4.85 14.86
CA ALA A 427 13.06 -4.50 15.98
C ALA A 427 12.94 -5.50 17.15
N ALA A 428 11.71 -5.95 17.46
CA ALA A 428 11.46 -6.98 18.47
C ALA A 428 12.09 -8.32 18.09
N HIS A 429 12.09 -8.68 16.79
CA HIS A 429 12.80 -9.85 16.31
C HIS A 429 14.30 -9.79 16.62
N ASP A 430 14.94 -8.67 16.31
CA ASP A 430 16.37 -8.47 16.56
C ASP A 430 16.69 -8.52 18.06
N TRP A 431 15.82 -7.87 18.85
CA TRP A 431 15.95 -7.87 20.31
C TRP A 431 15.84 -9.28 20.89
N LEU A 432 14.92 -10.11 20.38
CA LEU A 432 14.76 -11.52 20.79
C LEU A 432 15.91 -12.41 20.31
N THR A 433 16.39 -12.22 19.08
CA THR A 433 17.48 -13.02 18.51
C THR A 433 18.79 -12.81 19.25
N ALA A 434 19.00 -11.61 19.79
CA ALA A 434 20.18 -11.29 20.62
C ALA A 434 20.10 -11.88 22.06
N ARG A 435 19.01 -12.58 22.42
CA ARG A 435 18.76 -13.05 23.80
C ARG A 435 18.39 -14.51 23.84
N ASP A 436 19.21 -15.32 24.50
CA ASP A 436 18.81 -16.64 24.94
C ASP A 436 17.81 -16.57 26.11
N ASP A 437 17.36 -17.71 26.59
CA ASP A 437 16.34 -17.75 27.65
C ASP A 437 16.86 -17.22 28.99
N GLU A 438 18.16 -17.35 29.28
CA GLU A 438 18.77 -16.80 30.48
C GLU A 438 18.84 -15.26 30.41
N ALA A 439 19.21 -14.70 29.27
CA ALA A 439 19.20 -13.27 29.03
C ALA A 439 17.78 -12.71 29.06
N LEU A 440 16.83 -13.40 28.42
CA LEU A 440 15.41 -13.02 28.41
C LEU A 440 14.83 -13.01 29.85
N ALA A 441 15.18 -13.99 30.68
CA ALA A 441 14.72 -14.05 32.07
C ALA A 441 15.18 -12.85 32.93
N ARG A 442 16.22 -12.15 32.52
CA ARG A 442 16.71 -10.92 33.21
C ARG A 442 15.95 -9.66 32.79
N GLU A 443 15.26 -9.72 31.66
CA GLU A 443 14.54 -8.58 31.12
C GLU A 443 13.25 -8.28 31.91
N ARG A 444 12.81 -7.02 31.84
CA ARG A 444 11.54 -6.53 32.36
C ARG A 444 10.67 -6.17 31.18
N LEU A 445 9.43 -6.63 31.21
CA LEU A 445 8.46 -6.38 30.15
C LEU A 445 7.24 -5.66 30.73
N VAL A 446 6.57 -4.93 29.84
CA VAL A 446 5.25 -4.33 30.09
C VAL A 446 4.24 -4.80 29.05
N VAL A 447 3.00 -4.91 29.46
CA VAL A 447 1.89 -5.17 28.55
C VAL A 447 1.65 -3.94 27.68
N ALA A 448 1.57 -4.10 26.36
CA ALA A 448 1.26 -2.99 25.47
C ALA A 448 -0.13 -2.40 25.78
N GLY A 449 -0.26 -1.09 25.65
CA GLY A 449 -1.44 -0.35 26.13
C GLY A 449 -2.74 -0.65 25.37
N ASP A 450 -2.66 -1.35 24.24
CA ASP A 450 -3.80 -1.78 23.41
C ASP A 450 -4.20 -3.25 23.62
N VAL A 451 -3.53 -3.95 24.56
CA VAL A 451 -3.82 -5.36 24.86
C VAL A 451 -4.93 -5.47 25.90
N THR A 452 -5.89 -6.34 25.62
CA THR A 452 -6.98 -6.69 26.55
C THR A 452 -6.98 -8.18 26.83
N GLU A 453 -7.45 -8.58 28.01
CA GLU A 453 -7.64 -9.98 28.41
C GLU A 453 -9.13 -10.30 28.49
N GLU A 454 -9.51 -11.43 27.88
CA GLU A 454 -10.85 -12.00 27.95
C GLU A 454 -10.82 -13.36 28.66
N ARG A 455 -11.71 -13.54 29.64
CA ARG A 455 -11.86 -14.79 30.38
C ARG A 455 -13.22 -15.39 30.17
N TYR A 456 -13.25 -16.63 29.71
CA TYR A 456 -14.49 -17.37 29.46
C TYR A 456 -14.67 -18.42 30.54
N LEU A 457 -15.75 -18.29 31.30
CA LEU A 457 -16.12 -19.25 32.36
C LEU A 457 -17.25 -20.14 31.88
N THR A 458 -17.18 -21.41 32.24
CA THR A 458 -18.35 -22.29 32.17
C THR A 458 -19.34 -21.87 33.27
N PRO A 459 -20.65 -21.82 33.00
CA PRO A 459 -21.63 -21.44 34.03
C PRO A 459 -21.47 -22.24 35.32
N GLY A 460 -21.24 -21.56 36.44
CA GLY A 460 -21.03 -22.16 37.75
C GLY A 460 -19.59 -22.56 38.08
N ALA A 461 -18.62 -22.29 37.20
CA ALA A 461 -17.20 -22.48 37.48
C ALA A 461 -16.58 -21.16 37.97
N ASP A 462 -15.66 -21.26 38.93
CA ASP A 462 -14.90 -20.11 39.45
C ASP A 462 -13.69 -19.78 38.57
N ASP A 463 -13.12 -20.77 37.91
CA ASP A 463 -11.94 -20.63 37.07
C ASP A 463 -12.30 -20.55 35.56
N PRO A 464 -11.61 -19.71 34.78
CA PRO A 464 -11.84 -19.62 33.35
C PRO A 464 -11.34 -20.87 32.63
N SER A 465 -12.16 -21.38 31.71
CA SER A 465 -11.78 -22.49 30.82
C SER A 465 -10.93 -22.02 29.63
N ILE A 466 -11.04 -20.75 29.27
CA ILE A 466 -10.28 -20.09 28.18
C ILE A 466 -9.88 -18.70 28.63
N VAL A 467 -8.61 -18.37 28.42
CA VAL A 467 -8.07 -17.02 28.55
C VAL A 467 -7.50 -16.60 27.20
N LEU A 468 -7.94 -15.46 26.70
CA LEU A 468 -7.47 -14.87 25.45
C LEU A 468 -6.83 -13.52 25.72
N LEU A 469 -5.67 -13.27 25.12
CA LEU A 469 -5.09 -11.94 24.99
C LEU A 469 -5.43 -11.40 23.61
N ARG A 470 -6.01 -10.20 23.56
CA ARG A 470 -6.34 -9.53 22.31
C ARG A 470 -5.51 -8.27 22.11
N GLN A 471 -4.93 -8.17 20.92
CA GLN A 471 -4.24 -6.98 20.46
C GLN A 471 -5.23 -6.02 19.80
N GLY A 472 -5.23 -4.76 20.23
CA GLY A 472 -6.10 -3.72 19.66
C GLY A 472 -5.55 -3.09 18.39
N GLY A 473 -4.22 -3.13 18.18
CA GLY A 473 -3.51 -2.64 17.00
C GLY A 473 -2.93 -3.76 16.14
N GLY A 474 -1.96 -3.43 15.29
CA GLY A 474 -1.24 -4.38 14.47
C GLY A 474 -2.17 -5.26 13.63
N LEU A 475 -1.91 -6.56 13.60
CA LEU A 475 -2.74 -7.54 12.91
C LEU A 475 -3.98 -7.99 13.70
N GLY A 476 -4.25 -7.36 14.88
CA GLY A 476 -5.43 -7.69 15.69
C GLY A 476 -5.38 -9.10 16.26
N ARG A 477 -4.21 -9.55 16.68
CA ARG A 477 -4.00 -10.94 17.11
C ARG A 477 -4.83 -11.31 18.32
N THR A 478 -5.27 -12.56 18.33
CA THR A 478 -5.90 -13.19 19.50
C THR A 478 -5.07 -14.40 19.88
N VAL A 479 -4.47 -14.36 21.06
CA VAL A 479 -3.59 -15.42 21.57
C VAL A 479 -4.29 -16.13 22.71
N ARG A 480 -4.53 -17.44 22.54
CA ARG A 480 -5.03 -18.28 23.63
C ARG A 480 -3.88 -18.62 24.57
N THR A 481 -4.05 -18.34 25.87
CA THR A 481 -3.03 -18.56 26.88
C THR A 481 -3.46 -19.60 27.90
N GLY A 482 -2.47 -20.32 28.46
CA GLY A 482 -2.66 -21.11 29.68
C GLY A 482 -2.59 -20.24 30.93
N THR A 483 -2.94 -20.80 32.09
CA THR A 483 -2.97 -20.10 33.39
C THR A 483 -1.62 -19.46 33.75
N ALA A 484 -0.51 -20.18 33.53
CA ALA A 484 0.82 -19.70 33.87
C ALA A 484 1.22 -18.48 33.01
N LEU A 485 1.00 -18.56 31.68
CA LEU A 485 1.32 -17.45 30.78
C LEU A 485 0.39 -16.24 31.03
N ALA A 486 -0.91 -16.45 31.26
CA ALA A 486 -1.81 -15.36 31.62
C ALA A 486 -1.42 -14.67 32.94
N GLY A 487 -1.04 -15.47 33.96
CA GLY A 487 -0.52 -14.94 35.22
C GLY A 487 0.78 -14.17 35.07
N LEU A 488 1.69 -14.64 34.20
CA LEU A 488 2.92 -13.93 33.88
C LEU A 488 2.63 -12.58 33.21
N VAL A 489 1.78 -12.58 32.18
CA VAL A 489 1.40 -11.34 31.47
C VAL A 489 0.77 -10.33 32.41
N GLY A 490 -0.14 -10.79 33.30
CA GLY A 490 -0.77 -9.94 34.30
C GLY A 490 0.21 -9.31 35.32
N ALA A 491 1.42 -9.87 35.47
CA ALA A 491 2.49 -9.36 36.32
C ALA A 491 3.56 -8.55 35.56
N CYS A 492 3.42 -8.40 34.24
CA CYS A 492 4.34 -7.61 33.40
C CYS A 492 3.99 -6.13 33.45
N ASP A 493 4.39 -5.45 34.51
CA ASP A 493 4.24 -4.00 34.74
C ASP A 493 5.57 -3.23 34.66
N GLY A 494 6.67 -3.92 34.35
CA GLY A 494 8.03 -3.37 34.30
C GLY A 494 8.78 -3.36 35.64
N GLU A 495 8.17 -3.73 36.76
CA GLU A 495 8.85 -3.72 38.06
C GLU A 495 9.73 -4.96 38.28
N LEU A 496 9.19 -6.14 37.93
CA LEU A 496 9.90 -7.42 38.11
C LEU A 496 10.50 -7.93 36.80
N SER A 497 11.66 -8.63 36.92
CA SER A 497 12.17 -9.37 35.78
C SER A 497 11.34 -10.62 35.50
N LEU A 498 11.36 -11.11 34.25
CA LEU A 498 10.66 -12.35 33.90
C LEU A 498 11.04 -13.52 34.78
N GLY A 499 12.33 -13.68 35.15
CA GLY A 499 12.80 -14.72 36.05
C GLY A 499 12.22 -14.61 37.46
N GLN A 500 12.02 -13.38 37.97
CA GLN A 500 11.37 -13.17 39.27
C GLN A 500 9.87 -13.54 39.19
N ILE A 501 9.18 -13.18 38.13
CA ILE A 501 7.77 -13.55 37.90
C ILE A 501 7.64 -15.07 37.78
N VAL A 502 8.49 -15.73 37.00
CA VAL A 502 8.52 -17.19 36.85
C VAL A 502 8.76 -17.90 38.19
N ALA A 503 9.67 -17.42 39.02
CA ALA A 503 9.93 -17.98 40.34
C ALA A 503 8.71 -17.83 41.27
N ALA A 504 8.03 -16.68 41.25
CA ALA A 504 6.79 -16.46 42.01
C ALA A 504 5.67 -17.40 41.55
N LEU A 505 5.48 -17.55 40.23
CA LEU A 505 4.50 -18.48 39.65
C LEU A 505 4.81 -19.93 40.02
N GLY A 506 6.09 -20.33 40.00
CA GLY A 506 6.50 -21.67 40.43
C GLY A 506 6.07 -21.97 41.87
N SER A 507 6.22 -20.99 42.77
CA SER A 507 5.76 -21.11 44.15
C SER A 507 4.24 -21.17 44.28
N LEU A 508 3.48 -20.42 43.48
CA LEU A 508 2.02 -20.40 43.48
C LEU A 508 1.42 -21.67 42.87
N LEU A 509 2.06 -22.22 41.84
CA LEU A 509 1.60 -23.43 41.13
C LEU A 509 2.17 -24.72 41.70
N GLU A 510 2.95 -24.65 42.79
CA GLU A 510 3.66 -25.79 43.40
C GLU A 510 4.51 -26.57 42.37
N ALA A 511 5.15 -25.86 41.42
CA ALA A 511 5.92 -26.43 40.34
C ALA A 511 7.37 -25.89 40.35
N PRO A 512 8.35 -26.65 39.88
CA PRO A 512 9.73 -26.15 39.73
C PRO A 512 9.76 -24.94 38.80
N ALA A 513 10.47 -23.88 39.16
CA ALA A 513 10.58 -22.67 38.33
C ALA A 513 11.15 -22.96 36.93
N ALA A 514 11.99 -23.98 36.78
CA ALA A 514 12.52 -24.41 35.49
C ALA A 514 11.41 -24.96 34.55
N ASP A 515 10.46 -25.71 35.12
CA ASP A 515 9.35 -26.28 34.34
C ASP A 515 8.39 -25.16 33.92
N VAL A 516 8.10 -24.20 34.83
CA VAL A 516 7.30 -23.02 34.51
C VAL A 516 7.98 -22.18 33.43
N ALA A 517 9.31 -21.98 33.52
CA ALA A 517 10.06 -21.24 32.49
C ALA A 517 9.95 -21.92 31.11
N ALA A 518 10.14 -23.25 31.06
CA ALA A 518 10.04 -24.01 29.82
C ALA A 518 8.65 -23.91 29.17
N ASP A 519 7.59 -23.82 29.98
CA ASP A 519 6.21 -23.67 29.51
C ASP A 519 5.93 -22.25 28.97
N VAL A 520 6.35 -21.20 29.69
CA VAL A 520 5.92 -19.82 29.37
C VAL A 520 6.85 -19.05 28.43
N LEU A 521 8.18 -19.29 28.44
CA LEU A 521 9.13 -18.48 27.66
C LEU A 521 8.90 -18.53 26.15
N PRO A 522 8.53 -19.67 25.52
CA PRO A 522 8.17 -19.68 24.11
C PRO A 522 6.96 -18.76 23.81
N GLY A 523 5.96 -18.75 24.69
CA GLY A 523 4.81 -17.86 24.58
C GLY A 523 5.21 -16.39 24.77
N VAL A 524 6.07 -16.07 25.73
CA VAL A 524 6.62 -14.71 25.92
C VAL A 524 7.33 -14.22 24.67
N ARG A 525 8.18 -15.06 24.04
CA ARG A 525 8.84 -14.70 22.78
C ARG A 525 7.84 -14.37 21.68
N GLY A 526 6.78 -15.15 21.53
CA GLY A 526 5.69 -14.89 20.59
C GLY A 526 4.98 -13.56 20.88
N LEU A 527 4.66 -13.32 22.16
CA LEU A 527 3.98 -12.07 22.56
C LEU A 527 4.86 -10.83 22.35
N VAL A 528 6.18 -10.92 22.57
CA VAL A 528 7.11 -9.83 22.27
C VAL A 528 7.24 -9.63 20.76
N GLN A 529 7.38 -10.71 19.98
CA GLN A 529 7.46 -10.65 18.52
C GLN A 529 6.24 -9.96 17.91
N ASP A 530 5.07 -10.19 18.48
CA ASP A 530 3.80 -9.64 18.01
C ASP A 530 3.43 -8.29 18.65
N GLY A 531 4.26 -7.79 19.57
CA GLY A 531 4.06 -6.50 20.21
C GLY A 531 2.95 -6.47 21.27
N LEU A 532 2.57 -7.63 21.84
CA LEU A 532 1.65 -7.69 23.01
C LEU A 532 2.41 -7.44 24.32
N LEU A 533 3.69 -7.82 24.38
CA LEU A 533 4.62 -7.47 25.44
C LEU A 533 5.75 -6.63 24.82
N VAL A 534 6.20 -5.62 25.52
CA VAL A 534 7.31 -4.77 25.08
C VAL A 534 8.34 -4.62 26.21
N PRO A 535 9.64 -4.46 25.90
CA PRO A 535 10.64 -4.12 26.91
C PRO A 535 10.25 -2.87 27.69
N ALA A 536 10.49 -2.90 29.04
CA ALA A 536 10.14 -1.80 29.93
C ALA A 536 11.07 -0.59 29.79
#